data_32b5a8edbe44cd0ea40cd0827b2de844
#
_entry.id   32b5a8edbe44cd0ea40cd0827b2de844
#
_cell.length_a   1.000
_cell.length_b   1.000
_cell.length_c   1.000
_cell.angle_alpha   90.00
_cell.angle_beta   90.00
_cell.angle_gamma   90.00
#
_symmetry.space_group_name_H-M   'P 1'
#
loop_
_entity.id
_entity.type
_entity.pdbx_description
1 polymer ?
#
loop_
_entity_poly.entity_id
_entity_poly.type
_entity_poly.pdbx_seq_one_letter_code
_entity_poly.pdbx_strand_id
1 'polypeptide(L)'
;MSVLSFDISGSQIDGARDYQEDAFLITHLGDADADSAGSMVIVADGMGGHAAGNVASNMAVQTFNRHLSKNFPNENISNVLYEAVLQANGSITATVSETAALKGMGCTLVACVLERGQLRWVSVGDSHLYLLRNGD
;
A
#
# COMPACT_ATOMS: atom_id res chain seq x y z
N MET A 1 -25.14 -6.94 16.11
CA MET A 1 -23.73 -7.21 15.75
C MET A 1 -22.88 -6.06 16.25
N SER A 2 -21.78 -6.37 16.92
CA SER A 2 -20.82 -5.35 17.30
C SER A 2 -20.09 -4.86 16.05
N VAL A 3 -20.08 -3.56 15.82
CA VAL A 3 -19.28 -2.95 14.77
C VAL A 3 -17.87 -2.77 15.34
N LEU A 4 -16.88 -3.37 14.70
CA LEU A 4 -15.49 -3.15 15.07
C LEU A 4 -15.10 -1.74 14.69
N SER A 5 -14.53 -1.03 15.65
CA SER A 5 -13.94 0.28 15.40
C SER A 5 -12.43 0.16 15.29
N PHE A 6 -11.85 0.91 14.38
CA PHE A 6 -10.41 0.94 14.18
C PHE A 6 -9.88 2.34 14.45
N ASP A 7 -8.74 2.39 15.10
CA ASP A 7 -7.95 3.60 15.23
C ASP A 7 -6.66 3.37 14.44
N ILE A 8 -6.49 4.14 13.36
CA ILE A 8 -5.38 3.95 12.43
C ILE A 8 -4.63 5.27 12.31
N SER A 9 -3.33 5.23 12.49
CA SER A 9 -2.46 6.39 12.31
C SER A 9 -1.17 5.98 11.62
N GLY A 10 -0.51 6.95 11.01
CA GLY A 10 0.76 6.74 10.33
C GLY A 10 1.71 7.90 10.55
N SER A 11 2.99 7.62 10.49
CA SER A 11 4.03 8.64 10.53
C SER A 11 5.26 8.18 9.77
N GLN A 12 6.06 9.14 9.34
CA GLN A 12 7.35 8.87 8.73
C GLN A 12 8.33 9.95 9.12
N ILE A 13 9.61 9.59 9.16
CA ILE A 13 10.69 10.53 9.47
C ILE A 13 11.81 10.36 8.46
N ASP A 14 12.49 11.46 8.13
CA ASP A 14 13.62 11.43 7.19
C ASP A 14 14.88 10.83 7.82
N GLY A 15 14.98 10.89 9.13
CA GLY A 15 16.20 10.46 9.82
C GLY A 15 17.39 11.32 9.41
N ALA A 16 18.47 10.64 9.02
CA ALA A 16 19.68 11.30 8.52
C ALA A 16 19.70 11.45 6.98
N ARG A 17 18.59 11.14 6.31
CA ARG A 17 18.48 11.20 4.86
C ARG A 17 18.08 12.59 4.39
N ASP A 18 18.54 12.98 3.19
CA ASP A 18 18.18 14.25 2.56
C ASP A 18 16.79 14.18 1.89
N TYR A 19 16.32 12.98 1.57
CA TYR A 19 15.02 12.77 0.92
C TYR A 19 14.20 11.72 1.66
N GLN A 20 12.88 11.85 1.57
CA GLN A 20 11.97 10.78 1.94
C GLN A 20 11.70 9.90 0.71
N GLU A 21 12.13 8.64 0.78
CA GLU A 21 11.87 7.64 -0.28
C GLU A 21 10.71 6.72 0.05
N ASP A 22 10.22 6.77 1.28
CA ASP A 22 9.07 5.99 1.72
C ASP A 22 7.77 6.70 1.39
N ALA A 23 6.73 5.93 1.22
CA ALA A 23 5.37 6.44 1.08
C ALA A 23 4.41 5.57 1.88
N PHE A 24 3.37 6.18 2.41
CA PHE A 24 2.28 5.43 3.03
C PHE A 24 0.94 6.08 2.70
N LEU A 25 -0.12 5.29 2.80
CA LEU A 25 -1.48 5.77 2.59
C LEU A 25 -2.41 5.01 3.53
N ILE A 26 -3.30 5.76 4.17
CA ILE A 26 -4.42 5.23 4.95
C ILE A 26 -5.67 5.72 4.25
N THR A 27 -6.56 4.81 3.87
CA THR A 27 -7.77 5.17 3.14
C THR A 27 -8.96 4.34 3.59
N HIS A 28 -10.15 4.94 3.50
CA HIS A 28 -11.40 4.24 3.68
C HIS A 28 -11.82 3.59 2.36
N LEU A 29 -12.42 2.41 2.47
CA LEU A 29 -12.89 1.63 1.33
C LEU A 29 -14.41 1.50 1.39
N GLY A 30 -15.05 1.68 0.24
CA GLY A 30 -16.48 1.56 0.12
C GLY A 30 -17.23 2.74 0.75
N ASP A 31 -18.52 2.55 0.94
CA ASP A 31 -19.38 3.52 1.57
C ASP A 31 -19.28 3.37 3.09
N ALA A 32 -18.94 4.46 3.80
CA ALA A 32 -18.73 4.46 5.25
C ALA A 32 -19.93 3.93 6.05
N ASP A 33 -21.13 4.09 5.53
CA ASP A 33 -22.36 3.66 6.19
C ASP A 33 -22.79 2.23 5.79
N ALA A 34 -22.04 1.58 4.89
CA ALA A 34 -22.38 0.24 4.43
C ALA A 34 -21.69 -0.84 5.27
N ASP A 35 -22.34 -2.01 5.39
CA ASP A 35 -21.77 -3.19 6.03
C ASP A 35 -20.48 -3.66 5.36
N SER A 36 -20.27 -3.27 4.10
CA SER A 36 -19.08 -3.60 3.31
C SER A 36 -17.95 -2.58 3.44
N ALA A 37 -18.10 -1.57 4.30
CA ALA A 37 -17.05 -0.59 4.50
C ALA A 37 -15.78 -1.23 5.06
N GLY A 38 -14.64 -0.73 4.65
CA GLY A 38 -13.34 -1.21 5.10
C GLY A 38 -12.33 -0.08 5.20
N SER A 39 -11.12 -0.46 5.58
CA SER A 39 -9.96 0.43 5.63
C SER A 39 -8.76 -0.27 5.02
N MET A 40 -7.89 0.52 4.41
CA MET A 40 -6.66 0.02 3.83
C MET A 40 -5.48 0.84 4.31
N VAL A 41 -4.38 0.16 4.60
CA VAL A 41 -3.10 0.78 4.92
C VAL A 41 -2.07 0.23 3.95
N ILE A 42 -1.27 1.13 3.37
CA ILE A 42 -0.19 0.77 2.44
C ILE A 42 1.07 1.46 2.91
N VAL A 43 2.18 0.72 2.91
CA VAL A 43 3.52 1.26 3.15
C VAL A 43 4.42 0.77 2.03
N ALA A 44 5.20 1.66 1.45
CA ALA A 44 6.19 1.34 0.41
C ALA A 44 7.51 2.03 0.74
N ASP A 45 8.60 1.28 0.65
CA ASP A 45 9.97 1.77 0.85
C ASP A 45 10.65 1.82 -0.52
N GLY A 46 10.92 3.03 -0.99
CA GLY A 46 11.46 3.27 -2.32
C GLY A 46 12.97 3.10 -2.39
N MET A 47 13.46 2.67 -3.55
CA MET A 47 14.89 2.54 -3.85
C MET A 47 15.18 3.05 -5.25
N GLY A 48 16.43 3.41 -5.51
CA GLY A 48 16.87 3.89 -6.81
C GLY A 48 17.72 5.14 -6.74
N GLY A 49 17.97 5.64 -5.55
CA GLY A 49 18.77 6.83 -5.29
C GLY A 49 18.09 8.12 -5.71
N HIS A 50 18.46 9.22 -5.06
CA HIS A 50 17.90 10.56 -5.30
C HIS A 50 16.36 10.55 -5.29
N ALA A 51 15.73 11.16 -6.28
CA ALA A 51 14.28 11.24 -6.38
C ALA A 51 13.62 9.95 -6.91
N ALA A 52 14.37 9.01 -7.44
CA ALA A 52 13.81 7.81 -8.09
C ALA A 52 13.06 6.92 -7.09
N GLY A 53 13.59 6.72 -5.88
CA GLY A 53 12.92 5.96 -4.84
C GLY A 53 11.59 6.59 -4.42
N ASN A 54 11.57 7.91 -4.30
CA ASN A 54 10.35 8.65 -4.01
C ASN A 54 9.30 8.48 -5.12
N VAL A 55 9.72 8.56 -6.38
CA VAL A 55 8.82 8.34 -7.52
C VAL A 55 8.23 6.93 -7.48
N ALA A 56 9.09 5.92 -7.26
CA ALA A 56 8.65 4.52 -7.23
C ALA A 56 7.64 4.25 -6.11
N SER A 57 7.94 4.66 -4.88
CA SER A 57 7.07 4.40 -3.74
C SER A 57 5.72 5.10 -3.86
N ASN A 58 5.72 6.37 -4.28
CA ASN A 58 4.47 7.11 -4.49
C ASN A 58 3.65 6.53 -5.63
N MET A 59 4.28 6.16 -6.74
CA MET A 59 3.61 5.53 -7.87
C MET A 59 2.97 4.20 -7.48
N ALA A 60 3.70 3.37 -6.74
CA ALA A 60 3.19 2.09 -6.27
C ALA A 60 1.97 2.26 -5.37
N VAL A 61 2.07 3.14 -4.38
CA VAL A 61 0.99 3.41 -3.43
C VAL A 61 -0.27 3.92 -4.16
N GLN A 62 -0.11 4.88 -5.07
CA GLN A 62 -1.24 5.46 -5.80
C GLN A 62 -1.90 4.45 -6.75
N THR A 63 -1.11 3.69 -7.49
CA THR A 63 -1.64 2.69 -8.42
C THR A 63 -2.35 1.56 -7.67
N PHE A 64 -1.73 1.07 -6.59
CA PHE A 64 -2.32 0.05 -5.74
C PHE A 64 -3.67 0.51 -5.17
N ASN A 65 -3.70 1.70 -4.60
CA ASN A 65 -4.93 2.28 -4.03
C ASN A 65 -6.03 2.40 -5.08
N ARG A 66 -5.70 2.90 -6.26
CA ARG A 66 -6.68 3.08 -7.34
C ARG A 66 -7.32 1.75 -7.73
N HIS A 67 -6.51 0.72 -7.93
CA HIS A 67 -7.02 -0.59 -8.33
C HIS A 67 -7.89 -1.21 -7.24
N LEU A 68 -7.42 -1.18 -6.00
CA LEU A 68 -8.16 -1.79 -4.90
C LEU A 68 -9.45 -1.05 -4.60
N SER A 69 -9.42 0.28 -4.53
CA SER A 69 -10.60 1.10 -4.26
C SER A 69 -11.68 0.93 -5.35
N LYS A 70 -11.26 0.82 -6.61
CA LYS A 70 -12.17 0.62 -7.74
C LYS A 70 -12.86 -0.74 -7.70
N ASN A 71 -12.20 -1.74 -7.14
CA ASN A 71 -12.69 -3.12 -7.10
C ASN A 71 -13.22 -3.54 -5.73
N PHE A 72 -13.42 -2.59 -4.84
CA PHE A 72 -13.99 -2.84 -3.52
C PHE A 72 -15.44 -2.34 -3.47
N PRO A 73 -16.38 -3.05 -2.84
CA PRO A 73 -16.22 -4.36 -2.20
C PRO A 73 -16.10 -5.50 -3.21
N ASN A 74 -15.47 -6.60 -2.77
CA ASN A 74 -15.27 -7.75 -3.64
C ASN A 74 -15.28 -9.03 -2.79
N GLU A 75 -15.89 -10.08 -3.32
CA GLU A 75 -15.95 -11.38 -2.64
C GLU A 75 -14.57 -12.02 -2.49
N ASN A 76 -13.65 -11.68 -3.39
CA ASN A 76 -12.29 -12.21 -3.40
C ASN A 76 -11.26 -11.09 -3.27
N ILE A 77 -11.18 -10.50 -2.09
CA ILE A 77 -10.22 -9.42 -1.81
C ILE A 77 -8.77 -9.89 -1.97
N SER A 78 -8.47 -11.16 -1.66
CA SER A 78 -7.12 -11.68 -1.85
C SER A 78 -6.66 -11.58 -3.31
N ASN A 79 -7.56 -11.87 -4.25
CA ASN A 79 -7.25 -11.72 -5.66
C ASN A 79 -7.10 -10.24 -6.06
N VAL A 80 -7.93 -9.36 -5.53
CA VAL A 80 -7.83 -7.92 -5.80
C VAL A 80 -6.50 -7.37 -5.28
N LEU A 81 -6.06 -7.80 -4.09
CA LEU A 81 -4.74 -7.43 -3.55
C LEU A 81 -3.60 -7.88 -4.48
N TYR A 82 -3.67 -9.11 -4.96
CA TYR A 82 -2.68 -9.64 -5.89
C TYR A 82 -2.65 -8.83 -7.20
N GLU A 83 -3.81 -8.57 -7.79
CA GLU A 83 -3.91 -7.75 -9.00
C GLU A 83 -3.38 -6.34 -8.78
N ALA A 84 -3.64 -5.75 -7.61
CA ALA A 84 -3.15 -4.41 -7.27
C ALA A 84 -1.63 -4.36 -7.25
N VAL A 85 -0.97 -5.42 -6.76
CA VAL A 85 0.50 -5.56 -6.82
C VAL A 85 0.97 -5.58 -8.28
N LEU A 86 0.32 -6.37 -9.13
CA LEU A 86 0.68 -6.45 -10.54
C LEU A 86 0.50 -5.11 -11.24
N GLN A 87 -0.56 -4.38 -10.95
CA GLN A 87 -0.80 -3.05 -11.50
C GLN A 87 0.28 -2.06 -11.05
N ALA A 88 0.64 -2.07 -9.77
CA ALA A 88 1.69 -1.22 -9.24
C ALA A 88 3.04 -1.51 -9.92
N ASN A 89 3.40 -2.78 -10.04
CA ASN A 89 4.63 -3.21 -10.70
C ASN A 89 4.63 -2.79 -12.19
N GLY A 90 3.50 -2.97 -12.87
CA GLY A 90 3.36 -2.59 -14.27
C GLY A 90 3.55 -1.09 -14.49
N SER A 91 3.04 -0.25 -13.59
CA SER A 91 3.20 1.20 -13.70
C SER A 91 4.66 1.63 -13.55
N ILE A 92 5.39 1.02 -12.61
CA ILE A 92 6.82 1.29 -12.42
C ILE A 92 7.61 0.85 -13.65
N THR A 93 7.38 -0.37 -14.12
CA THR A 93 8.07 -0.93 -15.28
C THR A 93 7.86 -0.08 -16.53
N ALA A 94 6.62 0.33 -16.80
CA ALA A 94 6.30 1.18 -17.95
C ALA A 94 7.01 2.53 -17.86
N THR A 95 7.03 3.15 -16.69
CA THR A 95 7.67 4.45 -16.47
C THR A 95 9.18 4.36 -16.64
N VAL A 96 9.82 3.31 -16.12
CA VAL A 96 11.27 3.07 -16.30
C VAL A 96 11.62 2.91 -17.78
N SER A 97 10.79 2.21 -18.57
CA SER A 97 11.04 2.02 -19.98
C SER A 97 10.94 3.31 -20.79
N GLU A 98 10.15 4.28 -20.32
CA GLU A 98 9.97 5.57 -21.00
C GLU A 98 10.97 6.64 -20.54
N THR A 99 11.51 6.51 -19.32
CA THR A 99 12.35 7.53 -18.68
C THR A 99 13.64 6.92 -18.18
N ALA A 100 14.70 7.04 -18.96
CA ALA A 100 16.00 6.44 -18.65
C ALA A 100 16.58 6.89 -17.30
N ALA A 101 16.29 8.12 -16.88
CA ALA A 101 16.77 8.67 -15.60
C ALA A 101 16.20 7.92 -14.39
N LEU A 102 15.11 7.18 -14.55
CA LEU A 102 14.47 6.41 -13.48
C LEU A 102 14.86 4.92 -13.50
N LYS A 103 15.81 4.54 -14.34
CA LYS A 103 16.30 3.17 -14.42
C LYS A 103 16.80 2.70 -13.05
N GLY A 104 16.35 1.53 -12.64
CA GLY A 104 16.73 0.95 -11.36
C GLY A 104 15.84 1.36 -10.20
N MET A 105 14.84 2.21 -10.41
CA MET A 105 13.89 2.52 -9.35
C MET A 105 13.00 1.32 -9.04
N GLY A 106 12.64 1.22 -7.79
CA GLY A 106 11.73 0.20 -7.32
C GLY A 106 11.28 0.51 -5.91
N CYS A 107 10.47 -0.34 -5.36
CA CYS A 107 10.06 -0.21 -3.96
C CYS A 107 9.62 -1.55 -3.40
N THR A 108 9.64 -1.64 -2.07
CA THR A 108 8.88 -2.66 -1.34
C THR A 108 7.42 -2.22 -1.27
N LEU A 109 6.55 -3.14 -0.88
CA LEU A 109 5.17 -2.78 -0.61
C LEU A 109 4.59 -3.76 0.41
N VAL A 110 3.95 -3.22 1.44
CA VAL A 110 3.10 -3.97 2.35
C VAL A 110 1.76 -3.25 2.39
N ALA A 111 0.70 -3.99 2.18
CA ALA A 111 -0.66 -3.45 2.26
C ALA A 111 -1.56 -4.39 3.02
N CYS A 112 -2.48 -3.84 3.79
CA CYS A 112 -3.51 -4.64 4.44
C CYS A 112 -4.87 -3.99 4.28
N VAL A 113 -5.89 -4.83 4.20
CA VAL A 113 -7.29 -4.45 4.14
C VAL A 113 -7.99 -5.01 5.37
N LEU A 114 -8.69 -4.13 6.06
CA LEU A 114 -9.51 -4.46 7.22
C LEU A 114 -10.98 -4.31 6.82
N GLU A 115 -11.70 -5.41 6.80
CA GLU A 115 -13.13 -5.41 6.53
C GLU A 115 -13.82 -6.57 7.28
N ARG A 116 -15.03 -6.35 7.76
CA ARG A 116 -15.86 -7.39 8.37
C ARG A 116 -15.14 -8.22 9.44
N GLY A 117 -14.30 -7.56 10.24
CA GLY A 117 -13.53 -8.23 11.29
C GLY A 117 -12.37 -9.08 10.78
N GLN A 118 -12.03 -8.99 9.51
CA GLN A 118 -10.93 -9.74 8.90
C GLN A 118 -9.84 -8.80 8.44
N LEU A 119 -8.61 -9.28 8.56
CA LEU A 119 -7.43 -8.61 8.02
C LEU A 119 -6.85 -9.48 6.92
N ARG A 120 -6.73 -8.91 5.72
CA ARG A 120 -6.03 -9.53 4.59
C ARG A 120 -4.88 -8.65 4.19
N TRP A 121 -3.78 -9.24 3.76
CA TRP A 121 -2.58 -8.50 3.48
C TRP A 121 -1.77 -9.11 2.35
N VAL A 122 -0.91 -8.28 1.79
CA VAL A 122 0.06 -8.67 0.76
C VAL A 122 1.38 -7.97 1.07
N SER A 123 2.49 -8.63 0.77
CA SER A 123 3.81 -8.09 1.01
C SER A 123 4.73 -8.46 -0.15
N VAL A 124 5.51 -7.48 -0.60
CA VAL A 124 6.57 -7.63 -1.60
C VAL A 124 7.82 -6.96 -1.07
N GLY A 125 8.89 -7.73 -0.89
CA GLY A 125 10.15 -7.21 -0.37
C GLY A 125 10.31 -7.44 1.13
N ASP A 126 11.13 -6.61 1.76
CA ASP A 126 11.56 -6.77 3.15
C ASP A 126 10.93 -5.78 4.14
N SER A 127 9.89 -5.07 3.74
CA SER A 127 9.07 -4.33 4.69
C SER A 127 8.20 -5.29 5.51
N HIS A 128 7.85 -4.88 6.73
CA HIS A 128 7.24 -5.79 7.71
C HIS A 128 5.82 -5.39 8.07
N LEU A 129 5.02 -6.41 8.34
CA LEU A 129 3.72 -6.29 8.98
C LEU A 129 3.75 -7.13 10.26
N TYR A 130 3.43 -6.50 11.38
CA TYR A 130 3.41 -7.20 12.67
C TYR A 130 1.99 -7.24 13.22
N LEU A 131 1.62 -8.36 13.78
CA LEU A 131 0.38 -8.51 14.54
C LEU A 131 0.75 -8.63 16.00
N LEU A 132 0.22 -7.72 16.82
CA LEU A 132 0.33 -7.80 18.27
C LEU A 132 -1.05 -8.15 18.82
N ARG A 133 -1.13 -9.24 19.58
CA ARG A 133 -2.38 -9.72 20.18
C ARG A 133 -2.12 -10.14 21.63
N ASN A 134 -2.90 -9.59 22.55
CA ASN A 134 -2.79 -9.91 23.99
C ASN A 134 -1.37 -9.73 24.54
N GLY A 135 -0.62 -8.75 24.02
CA GLY A 135 0.74 -8.46 24.45
C GLY A 135 1.84 -9.25 23.73
N ASP A 136 1.47 -10.08 22.76
CA ASP A 136 2.41 -10.89 21.96
C ASP A 136 2.35 -10.56 20.49
#